data_6b63a1f2d129b8e3be150ee7732f1325
#
_entry.id   6b63a1f2d129b8e3be150ee7732f1325
#
_cell.length_a   1.000
_cell.length_b   1.000
_cell.length_c   1.000
_cell.angle_alpha   90.00
_cell.angle_beta   90.00
_cell.angle_gamma   90.00
#
_symmetry.space_group_name_H-M   'P 1'
#
loop_
_entity.id
_entity.type
_entity.pdbx_description
1 polymer ?
#
loop_
_entity_poly.entity_id
_entity_poly.type
_entity_poly.pdbx_seq_one_letter_code
_entity_poly.pdbx_strand_id
1 'polypeptide(L)'
;MHSTKSILCLHLKSKRMNIENTQSQMRKGTLECCILAVIRRGEAYPSDLIAELRGAGLPILEGTLYPLLTRLKNAGLLSYRWVESPSGPPRKYFSLTESGHATYVELERTWKELSDAVASITDPQRSTHHI
;
A
#
# COMPACT_ATOMS: atom_id res chain seq x y z
N MET A 1 -12.72 4.78 44.85
CA MET A 1 -11.86 3.66 44.52
C MET A 1 -12.08 3.24 43.09
N HIS A 2 -11.05 3.40 42.23
CA HIS A 2 -11.20 3.00 40.84
C HIS A 2 -11.17 1.49 40.73
N SER A 3 -12.14 0.94 40.06
CA SER A 3 -12.19 -0.50 39.85
C SER A 3 -11.08 -0.93 38.90
N THR A 4 -10.52 -2.11 39.15
CA THR A 4 -9.52 -2.71 38.26
C THR A 4 -10.07 -2.89 36.84
N LYS A 5 -11.38 -2.96 36.67
CA LYS A 5 -12.04 -3.05 35.37
C LYS A 5 -11.83 -1.82 34.51
N SER A 6 -11.85 -0.60 35.09
CA SER A 6 -11.64 0.63 34.36
C SER A 6 -10.22 0.72 33.82
N ILE A 7 -9.23 0.38 34.64
CA ILE A 7 -7.82 0.39 34.24
C ILE A 7 -7.56 -0.64 33.17
N LEU A 8 -8.15 -1.82 33.31
CA LEU A 8 -8.01 -2.90 32.32
C LEU A 8 -8.63 -2.50 30.98
N CYS A 9 -9.80 -1.87 31.01
CA CYS A 9 -10.48 -1.40 29.80
C CYS A 9 -9.67 -0.35 29.07
N LEU A 10 -9.07 0.61 29.78
CA LEU A 10 -8.20 1.63 29.20
C LEU A 10 -6.94 1.02 28.60
N HIS A 11 -6.37 0.02 29.27
CA HIS A 11 -5.19 -0.68 28.78
C HIS A 11 -5.48 -1.44 27.50
N LEU A 12 -6.62 -2.11 27.41
CA LEU A 12 -7.06 -2.81 26.21
C LEU A 12 -7.31 -1.86 25.03
N LYS A 13 -7.92 -0.70 25.31
CA LYS A 13 -8.12 0.32 24.27
C LYS A 13 -6.80 0.85 23.74
N SER A 14 -5.82 1.11 24.62
CA SER A 14 -4.51 1.58 24.24
C SER A 14 -3.79 0.54 23.37
N LYS A 15 -3.83 -0.74 23.73
CA LYS A 15 -3.25 -1.82 22.95
C LYS A 15 -3.90 -1.94 21.59
N ARG A 16 -5.24 -1.83 21.53
CA ARG A 16 -5.98 -1.90 20.27
C ARG A 16 -5.59 -0.76 19.33
N MET A 17 -5.47 0.46 19.86
CA MET A 17 -5.03 1.61 19.07
C MET A 17 -3.61 1.42 18.55
N ASN A 18 -2.71 0.89 19.38
CA ASN A 18 -1.33 0.61 18.97
C ASN A 18 -1.28 -0.45 17.87
N ILE A 19 -2.10 -1.49 17.96
CA ILE A 19 -2.18 -2.53 16.93
C ILE A 19 -2.66 -1.94 15.62
N GLU A 20 -3.72 -1.15 15.63
CA GLU A 20 -4.26 -0.51 14.43
C GLU A 20 -3.22 0.40 13.76
N ASN A 21 -2.49 1.16 14.56
CA ASN A 21 -1.45 2.04 14.06
C ASN A 21 -0.31 1.23 13.42
N THR A 22 0.13 0.17 14.07
CA THR A 22 1.19 -0.70 13.55
C THR A 22 0.76 -1.36 12.24
N GLN A 23 -0.47 -1.87 12.17
CA GLN A 23 -0.99 -2.46 10.94
C GLN A 23 -1.04 -1.43 9.81
N SER A 24 -1.44 -0.21 10.12
CA SER A 24 -1.49 0.88 9.15
C SER A 24 -0.09 1.19 8.60
N GLN A 25 0.89 1.25 9.48
CA GLN A 25 2.28 1.49 9.08
C GLN A 25 2.83 0.35 8.22
N MET A 26 2.51 -0.89 8.56
CA MET A 26 2.92 -2.05 7.76
C MET A 26 2.37 -1.99 6.34
N ARG A 27 1.11 -1.56 6.18
CA ARG A 27 0.48 -1.44 4.86
C ARG A 27 1.02 -0.28 4.05
N LYS A 28 1.41 0.79 4.70
CA LYS A 28 1.78 2.05 4.03
C LYS A 28 2.91 1.88 3.02
N GLY A 29 3.96 1.17 3.40
CA GLY A 29 5.08 0.92 2.50
C GLY A 29 4.72 0.01 1.34
N THR A 30 3.89 -1.01 1.60
CA THR A 30 3.48 -1.95 0.56
C THR A 30 2.49 -1.34 -0.42
N LEU A 31 1.68 -0.38 0.00
CA LEU A 31 0.71 0.27 -0.87
C LEU A 31 1.37 0.98 -2.06
N GLU A 32 2.48 1.67 -1.84
CA GLU A 32 3.19 2.34 -2.93
C GLU A 32 3.69 1.32 -3.96
N CYS A 33 4.27 0.23 -3.49
CA CYS A 33 4.72 -0.84 -4.36
C CYS A 33 3.57 -1.42 -5.18
N CYS A 34 2.41 -1.64 -4.54
CA CYS A 34 1.23 -2.18 -5.21
C CYS A 34 0.64 -1.21 -6.23
N ILE A 35 0.63 0.08 -5.93
CA ILE A 35 0.16 1.10 -6.86
C ILE A 35 1.04 1.08 -8.11
N LEU A 36 2.36 1.08 -7.94
CA LEU A 36 3.28 1.03 -9.06
C LEU A 36 3.11 -0.28 -9.85
N ALA A 37 2.86 -1.39 -9.17
CA ALA A 37 2.65 -2.70 -9.80
C ALA A 37 1.43 -2.69 -10.73
N VAL A 38 0.33 -2.09 -10.29
CA VAL A 38 -0.89 -2.00 -11.11
C VAL A 38 -0.65 -1.12 -12.33
N ILE A 39 -0.07 0.06 -12.12
CA ILE A 39 0.17 1.02 -13.21
C ILE A 39 1.22 0.49 -14.19
N ARG A 40 2.16 -0.33 -13.72
CA ARG A 40 3.16 -0.97 -14.57
C ARG A 40 2.53 -1.84 -15.67
N ARG A 41 1.41 -2.47 -15.38
CA ARG A 41 0.72 -3.35 -16.35
C ARG A 41 -0.01 -2.56 -17.43
N GLY A 42 -0.28 -1.30 -17.20
CA GLY A 42 -0.96 -0.43 -18.13
C GLY A 42 -1.46 0.82 -17.45
N GLU A 43 -1.75 1.86 -18.23
CA GLU A 43 -2.28 3.10 -17.70
C GLU A 43 -3.57 2.83 -16.90
N ALA A 44 -3.77 3.57 -15.83
CA ALA A 44 -4.91 3.34 -14.95
C ALA A 44 -5.51 4.65 -14.43
N TYR A 45 -6.82 4.62 -14.27
CA TYR A 45 -7.55 5.65 -13.54
C TYR A 45 -7.46 5.35 -12.03
N PRO A 46 -7.59 6.37 -11.17
CA PRO A 46 -7.65 6.13 -9.73
C PRO A 46 -8.73 5.12 -9.31
N SER A 47 -9.87 5.13 -9.97
CA SER A 47 -10.94 4.16 -9.70
C SER A 47 -10.51 2.72 -9.98
N ASP A 48 -9.68 2.52 -11.02
CA ASP A 48 -9.14 1.20 -11.34
C ASP A 48 -8.19 0.72 -10.24
N LEU A 49 -7.37 1.63 -9.72
CA LEU A 49 -6.45 1.33 -8.62
C LEU A 49 -7.20 0.91 -7.37
N ILE A 50 -8.26 1.63 -7.02
CA ILE A 50 -9.08 1.33 -5.86
C ILE A 50 -9.69 -0.07 -6.00
N ALA A 51 -10.24 -0.37 -7.18
CA ALA A 51 -10.87 -1.67 -7.44
C ALA A 51 -9.87 -2.82 -7.36
N GLU A 52 -8.68 -2.65 -7.95
CA GLU A 52 -7.62 -3.67 -7.93
C GLU A 52 -7.11 -3.92 -6.52
N LEU A 53 -6.84 -2.87 -5.76
CA LEU A 53 -6.34 -2.99 -4.40
C LEU A 53 -7.37 -3.63 -3.49
N ARG A 54 -8.63 -3.23 -3.62
CA ARG A 54 -9.72 -3.82 -2.85
C ARG A 54 -9.87 -5.31 -3.17
N GLY A 55 -9.82 -5.66 -4.45
CA GLY A 55 -9.92 -7.06 -4.89
C GLY A 55 -8.79 -7.93 -4.36
N ALA A 56 -7.62 -7.34 -4.10
CA ALA A 56 -6.46 -8.05 -3.56
C ALA A 56 -6.46 -8.10 -2.02
N GLY A 57 -7.45 -7.50 -1.37
CA GLY A 57 -7.50 -7.47 0.10
C GLY A 57 -6.79 -6.28 0.72
N LEU A 58 -6.49 -5.26 -0.08
CA LEU A 58 -5.85 -4.03 0.38
C LEU A 58 -6.78 -2.84 0.14
N PRO A 59 -7.91 -2.74 0.87
CA PRO A 59 -8.84 -1.66 0.63
C PRO A 59 -8.21 -0.31 0.96
N ILE A 60 -8.43 0.66 0.09
CA ILE A 60 -7.92 2.01 0.24
C ILE A 60 -9.02 3.00 -0.09
N LEU A 61 -9.08 4.07 0.67
CA LEU A 61 -10.02 5.16 0.44
C LEU A 61 -9.40 6.16 -0.54
N GLU A 62 -10.26 6.86 -1.28
CA GLU A 62 -9.81 7.91 -2.20
C GLU A 62 -8.96 8.96 -1.50
N GLY A 63 -9.35 9.34 -0.27
CA GLY A 63 -8.61 10.31 0.54
C GLY A 63 -7.19 9.87 0.88
N THR A 64 -6.90 8.57 0.83
CA THR A 64 -5.56 8.04 1.04
C THR A 64 -4.82 7.87 -0.29
N LEU A 65 -5.52 7.44 -1.32
CA LEU A 65 -4.93 7.16 -2.63
C LEU A 65 -4.40 8.43 -3.31
N TYR A 66 -5.21 9.49 -3.37
CA TYR A 66 -4.82 10.70 -4.10
C TYR A 66 -3.54 11.34 -3.59
N PRO A 67 -3.31 11.48 -2.25
CA PRO A 67 -2.03 11.97 -1.76
C PRO A 67 -0.84 11.09 -2.15
N LEU A 68 -1.03 9.76 -2.19
CA LEU A 68 0.03 8.84 -2.61
C LEU A 68 0.36 9.02 -4.09
N LEU A 69 -0.65 9.15 -4.94
CA LEU A 69 -0.45 9.38 -6.37
C LEU A 69 0.30 10.71 -6.60
N THR A 70 -0.09 11.75 -5.87
CA THR A 70 0.57 13.05 -5.96
C THR A 70 2.03 12.94 -5.54
N ARG A 71 2.32 12.24 -4.46
CA ARG A 71 3.68 12.05 -3.98
C ARG A 71 4.52 11.29 -5.00
N LEU A 72 4.00 10.21 -5.55
CA LEU A 72 4.71 9.42 -6.55
C LEU A 72 4.95 10.22 -7.84
N LYS A 73 3.98 11.01 -8.25
CA LYS A 73 4.13 11.89 -9.41
C LYS A 73 5.20 12.96 -9.15
N ASN A 74 5.18 13.58 -7.97
CA ASN A 74 6.16 14.61 -7.62
C ASN A 74 7.58 14.03 -7.48
N ALA A 75 7.69 12.75 -7.14
CA ALA A 75 8.98 12.05 -7.11
C ALA A 75 9.47 11.63 -8.50
N GLY A 76 8.69 11.91 -9.54
CA GLY A 76 9.06 11.59 -10.91
C GLY A 76 8.82 10.14 -11.31
N LEU A 77 8.04 9.39 -10.52
CA LEU A 77 7.78 7.97 -10.79
C LEU A 77 6.53 7.75 -11.62
N LEU A 78 5.59 8.69 -11.58
CA LEU A 78 4.36 8.66 -12.36
C LEU A 78 4.23 9.90 -13.21
N SER A 79 3.58 9.73 -14.36
CA SER A 79 3.07 10.83 -15.17
C SER A 79 1.57 10.61 -15.35
N TYR A 80 0.88 11.63 -15.80
CA TYR A 80 -0.54 11.47 -16.12
C TYR A 80 -0.90 12.29 -17.34
N ARG A 81 -1.99 11.88 -17.97
CA ARG A 81 -2.63 12.66 -19.02
C ARG A 81 -4.12 12.78 -18.73
N TRP A 82 -4.70 13.85 -19.19
CA TRP A 82 -6.13 14.04 -19.06
C TRP A 82 -6.83 13.30 -20.20
N VAL A 83 -7.89 12.57 -19.84
CA VAL A 83 -8.73 11.88 -20.82
C VAL A 83 -10.15 12.38 -20.65
N GLU A 84 -10.75 12.85 -21.75
CA GLU A 84 -12.13 13.30 -21.72
C GLU A 84 -13.08 12.13 -21.55
N SER A 85 -14.12 12.37 -20.76
CA SER A 85 -15.17 11.39 -20.50
C SER A 85 -16.45 11.87 -21.17
N PRO A 86 -17.18 11.00 -21.92
CA PRO A 86 -18.43 11.38 -22.57
C PRO A 86 -19.52 11.83 -21.62
N SER A 87 -19.47 11.39 -20.36
CA SER A 87 -20.54 11.60 -19.39
C SER A 87 -20.09 12.30 -18.12
N GLY A 88 -18.93 12.97 -18.13
CA GLY A 88 -18.45 13.62 -16.93
C GLY A 88 -17.20 14.46 -17.16
N PRO A 89 -16.59 14.96 -16.08
CA PRO A 89 -15.37 15.76 -16.20
C PRO A 89 -14.19 14.89 -16.67
N PRO A 90 -13.16 15.52 -17.25
CA PRO A 90 -11.96 14.80 -17.65
C PRO A 90 -11.33 14.07 -16.48
N ARG A 91 -10.71 12.93 -16.76
CA ARG A 91 -10.07 12.09 -15.76
C ARG A 91 -8.57 12.02 -16.01
N LYS A 92 -7.80 11.90 -14.92
CA LYS A 92 -6.37 11.65 -15.00
C LYS A 92 -6.12 10.18 -15.24
N TYR A 93 -5.29 9.89 -16.21
CA TYR A 93 -4.87 8.52 -16.55
C TYR A 93 -3.39 8.41 -16.26
N PHE A 94 -3.02 7.60 -15.27
CA PHE A 94 -1.64 7.53 -14.78
C PHE A 94 -0.85 6.45 -15.49
N SER A 95 0.43 6.72 -15.73
CA SER A 95 1.38 5.76 -16.27
C SER A 95 2.70 5.84 -15.52
N LEU A 96 3.50 4.77 -15.57
CA LEU A 96 4.84 4.78 -15.00
C LEU A 96 5.79 5.51 -15.93
N THR A 97 6.68 6.30 -15.33
CA THR A 97 7.84 6.83 -16.03
C THR A 97 8.92 5.75 -16.07
N GLU A 98 10.00 6.01 -16.80
CA GLU A 98 11.17 5.11 -16.79
C GLU A 98 11.71 4.95 -15.38
N SER A 99 11.84 6.04 -14.62
CA SER A 99 12.20 6.01 -13.21
C SER A 99 11.22 5.19 -12.37
N GLY A 100 9.93 5.28 -12.70
CA GLY A 100 8.89 4.51 -12.03
C GLY A 100 9.08 3.01 -12.21
N HIS A 101 9.40 2.58 -13.43
CA HIS A 101 9.68 1.17 -13.70
C HIS A 101 10.91 0.68 -12.93
N ALA A 102 11.99 1.46 -12.94
CA ALA A 102 13.20 1.11 -12.21
C ALA A 102 12.95 1.03 -10.70
N THR A 103 12.23 1.99 -10.16
CA THR A 103 11.88 2.02 -8.73
C THR A 103 10.99 0.83 -8.37
N TYR A 104 10.02 0.50 -9.22
CA TYR A 104 9.18 -0.66 -8.98
C TYR A 104 9.99 -1.95 -8.83
N VAL A 105 10.95 -2.18 -9.72
CA VAL A 105 11.81 -3.38 -9.66
C VAL A 105 12.54 -3.46 -8.33
N GLU A 106 13.07 -2.34 -7.84
CA GLU A 106 13.76 -2.29 -6.55
C GLU A 106 12.80 -2.55 -5.39
N LEU A 107 11.61 -1.97 -5.42
CA LEU A 107 10.62 -2.17 -4.36
C LEU A 107 10.10 -3.60 -4.34
N GLU A 108 9.90 -4.21 -5.49
CA GLU A 108 9.48 -5.61 -5.58
C GLU A 108 10.54 -6.53 -4.97
N ARG A 109 11.81 -6.28 -5.27
CA ARG A 109 12.91 -7.03 -4.68
C ARG A 109 12.93 -6.87 -3.17
N THR A 110 12.82 -5.63 -2.69
CA THR A 110 12.78 -5.32 -1.26
C THR A 110 11.64 -6.05 -0.57
N TRP A 111 10.47 -6.04 -1.19
CA TRP A 111 9.31 -6.75 -0.65
C TRP A 111 9.56 -8.25 -0.52
N LYS A 112 10.13 -8.87 -1.55
CA LYS A 112 10.43 -10.30 -1.51
C LYS A 112 11.44 -10.64 -0.42
N GLU A 113 12.50 -9.86 -0.30
CA GLU A 113 13.51 -10.03 0.73
C GLU A 113 12.92 -9.86 2.13
N LEU A 114 12.12 -8.82 2.32
CA LEU A 114 11.48 -8.53 3.60
C LEU A 114 10.48 -9.60 3.97
N SER A 115 9.67 -10.04 3.03
CA SER A 115 8.68 -11.09 3.23
C SER A 115 9.35 -12.41 3.64
N ASP A 116 10.43 -12.77 2.96
CA ASP A 116 11.20 -13.99 3.29
C ASP A 116 11.86 -13.88 4.66
N ALA A 117 12.43 -12.73 4.98
CA ALA A 117 13.08 -12.51 6.28
C ALA A 117 12.05 -12.62 7.42
N VAL A 118 10.90 -11.98 7.24
CA VAL A 118 9.83 -12.04 8.25
C VAL A 118 9.32 -13.47 8.40
N ALA A 119 9.11 -14.17 7.27
CA ALA A 119 8.66 -15.55 7.31
C ALA A 119 9.66 -16.47 8.02
N SER A 120 10.95 -16.24 7.85
CA SER A 120 12.00 -17.02 8.52
C SER A 120 11.92 -16.87 10.04
N ILE A 121 11.56 -15.70 10.52
CA ILE A 121 11.49 -15.41 11.95
C ILE A 121 10.16 -15.87 12.54
N THR A 122 9.06 -15.63 11.85
CA THR A 122 7.71 -15.93 12.35
C THR A 122 7.33 -17.40 12.15
N ASP A 123 7.93 -18.08 11.18
CA ASP A 123 7.71 -19.48 10.90
C ASP A 123 9.06 -20.21 10.78
N PRO A 124 9.66 -20.64 11.92
CA PRO A 124 10.96 -21.33 11.89
C PRO A 124 10.99 -22.60 11.05
N GLN A 125 9.87 -23.29 10.90
CA GLN A 125 9.79 -24.52 10.09
C GLN A 125 9.98 -24.21 8.60
N ARG A 126 9.47 -23.06 8.16
CA ARG A 126 9.64 -22.61 6.79
C ARG A 126 11.11 -22.29 6.47
N SER A 127 11.86 -21.75 7.45
CA SER A 127 13.25 -21.38 7.25
C SER A 127 14.17 -22.58 7.02
N THR A 128 13.78 -23.81 7.48
CA THR A 128 14.59 -25.01 7.28
C THR A 128 14.59 -25.50 5.83
N HIS A 129 13.71 -24.98 4.99
CA HIS A 129 13.63 -25.37 3.58
C HIS A 129 14.60 -24.62 2.68
N HIS A 130 15.36 -23.67 3.23
CA HIS A 130 16.28 -22.84 2.46
C HIS A 130 17.75 -23.26 2.61
N ILE A 131 17.98 -24.43 3.13
CA ILE A 131 19.34 -24.95 3.27
C ILE A 131 19.79 -25.67 2.01
#